data_7a947b3df616e83ff8bb2a7ffac810eb
#
_entry.id   7a947b3df616e83ff8bb2a7ffac810eb
#
_cell.length_a   1.000
_cell.length_b   1.000
_cell.length_c   1.000
_cell.angle_alpha   90.00
_cell.angle_beta   90.00
_cell.angle_gamma   90.00
#
_symmetry.space_group_name_H-M   'P 1'
#
loop_
_entity.id
_entity.type
_entity.pdbx_description
1 polymer ?
#
loop_
_entity_poly.entity_id
_entity_poly.type
_entity_poly.pdbx_seq_one_letter_code
_entity_poly.pdbx_strand_id
1 'polypeptide(L)'
;MKNKHRFNYEWNLKDAKFTKDKGKVFSCFACGGGSTMGYKLAGFDVLGCNEIDPKMIEAYIENHKPKYSYLEPIQTFKLRKDLPDELYNLDILDGSPPCSSFSMAGNREKDWGKEKIFREGQAEQVLDTLFFDFIDLAKELQPKVVVAENVSGMMMGTAKEYVKKVYQS
;
A
#
# COMPACT_ATOMS: atom_id res chain seq x y z
N MET A 1 -10.63 38.20 3.47
CA MET A 1 -9.41 37.36 3.41
C MET A 1 -9.59 36.33 2.29
N LYS A 2 -8.77 36.39 1.23
CA LYS A 2 -8.81 35.35 0.19
C LYS A 2 -8.28 34.04 0.78
N ASN A 3 -9.09 33.00 0.77
CA ASN A 3 -8.75 31.67 1.30
C ASN A 3 -7.57 31.11 0.49
N LYS A 4 -6.35 31.11 1.07
CA LYS A 4 -5.09 30.73 0.43
C LYS A 4 -5.02 29.23 0.02
N HIS A 5 -5.99 28.42 0.46
CA HIS A 5 -6.01 26.96 0.28
C HIS A 5 -7.30 26.50 -0.41
N ARG A 6 -7.77 27.24 -1.39
CA ARG A 6 -8.93 26.77 -2.17
C ARG A 6 -8.47 25.64 -3.09
N PHE A 7 -8.85 24.42 -2.76
CA PHE A 7 -8.71 23.27 -3.67
C PHE A 7 -9.54 23.55 -4.92
N ASN A 8 -8.91 23.42 -6.09
CA ASN A 8 -9.64 23.45 -7.34
C ASN A 8 -10.26 22.06 -7.57
N TYR A 9 -11.56 21.91 -7.30
CA TYR A 9 -12.30 20.67 -7.49
C TYR A 9 -12.67 20.40 -8.96
N GLU A 10 -12.31 21.27 -9.87
CA GLU A 10 -12.52 21.07 -11.31
C GLU A 10 -11.42 20.23 -11.96
N TRP A 11 -10.47 19.72 -11.16
CA TRP A 11 -9.42 18.84 -11.65
C TRP A 11 -9.99 17.48 -12.11
N ASN A 12 -9.57 17.04 -13.30
CA ASN A 12 -9.99 15.80 -13.92
C ASN A 12 -8.76 14.92 -14.22
N LEU A 13 -8.80 13.67 -13.79
CA LEU A 13 -7.72 12.71 -14.03
C LEU A 13 -7.37 12.54 -15.51
N LYS A 14 -8.37 12.62 -16.39
CA LYS A 14 -8.17 12.49 -17.85
C LYS A 14 -7.28 13.58 -18.44
N ASP A 15 -7.27 14.75 -17.80
CA ASP A 15 -6.53 15.93 -18.24
C ASP A 15 -5.18 16.07 -17.50
N ALA A 16 -4.91 15.21 -16.55
CA ALA A 16 -3.70 15.25 -15.74
C ALA A 16 -2.46 14.89 -16.55
N LYS A 17 -1.43 15.72 -16.42
CA LYS A 17 -0.10 15.48 -17.00
C LYS A 17 0.86 15.06 -15.89
N PHE A 18 1.53 13.94 -16.07
CA PHE A 18 2.48 13.40 -15.12
C PHE A 18 3.88 13.42 -15.71
N THR A 19 4.84 14.05 -15.03
CA THR A 19 6.20 14.24 -15.54
C THR A 19 7.04 12.96 -15.51
N LYS A 20 6.83 12.10 -14.52
CA LYS A 20 7.52 10.80 -14.34
C LYS A 20 9.04 10.91 -14.24
N ASP A 21 9.55 12.00 -13.71
CA ASP A 21 10.98 12.35 -13.68
C ASP A 21 11.63 12.28 -12.29
N LYS A 22 10.86 11.89 -11.25
CA LYS A 22 11.32 11.87 -9.84
C LYS A 22 11.78 10.51 -9.34
N GLY A 23 11.48 9.44 -10.08
CA GLY A 23 11.84 8.09 -9.69
C GLY A 23 10.68 7.11 -9.86
N LYS A 24 10.94 5.84 -9.51
CA LYS A 24 10.02 4.73 -9.69
C LYS A 24 9.38 4.33 -8.37
N VAL A 25 8.07 4.10 -8.40
CA VAL A 25 7.28 3.68 -7.23
C VAL A 25 6.52 2.39 -7.54
N PHE A 26 6.43 1.50 -6.57
CA PHE A 26 5.50 0.38 -6.58
C PHE A 26 4.64 0.42 -5.31
N SER A 27 3.33 0.20 -5.43
CA SER A 27 2.38 0.35 -4.32
C SER A 27 1.78 -1.00 -3.93
N CYS A 28 1.94 -1.38 -2.67
CA CYS A 28 1.31 -2.54 -2.07
C CYS A 28 0.08 -2.13 -1.26
N PHE A 29 -0.90 -3.04 -1.13
CA PHE A 29 -2.19 -2.73 -0.51
C PHE A 29 -2.84 -1.50 -1.16
N ALA A 30 -2.72 -1.44 -2.48
CA ALA A 30 -2.92 -0.21 -3.24
C ALA A 30 -4.37 0.29 -3.26
N CYS A 31 -5.33 -0.56 -2.92
CA CYS A 31 -6.75 -0.26 -2.97
C CYS A 31 -7.15 0.38 -4.32
N GLY A 32 -7.91 1.46 -4.32
CA GLY A 32 -8.26 2.22 -5.54
C GLY A 32 -7.19 3.18 -6.05
N GLY A 33 -5.98 3.20 -5.46
CA GLY A 33 -4.85 3.99 -5.95
C GLY A 33 -4.76 5.43 -5.44
N GLY A 34 -5.24 5.71 -4.22
CA GLY A 34 -5.17 7.06 -3.65
C GLY A 34 -3.74 7.57 -3.47
N SER A 35 -2.84 6.78 -2.86
CA SER A 35 -1.42 7.11 -2.72
C SER A 35 -0.73 7.19 -4.09
N THR A 36 -1.05 6.26 -4.99
CA THR A 36 -0.57 6.27 -6.37
C THR A 36 -0.84 7.59 -7.07
N MET A 37 -2.04 8.16 -6.89
CA MET A 37 -2.36 9.47 -7.44
C MET A 37 -1.46 10.56 -6.88
N GLY A 38 -1.21 10.54 -5.58
CA GLY A 38 -0.29 11.48 -4.92
C GLY A 38 1.12 11.40 -5.51
N TYR A 39 1.66 10.21 -5.67
CA TYR A 39 2.98 10.00 -6.28
C TYR A 39 3.04 10.48 -7.73
N LYS A 40 2.02 10.17 -8.54
CA LYS A 40 1.95 10.64 -9.93
C LYS A 40 1.91 12.16 -10.03
N LEU A 41 1.12 12.82 -9.17
CA LEU A 41 1.05 14.29 -9.11
C LEU A 41 2.37 14.90 -8.64
N ALA A 42 3.12 14.22 -7.78
CA ALA A 42 4.45 14.63 -7.36
C ALA A 42 5.53 14.39 -8.42
N GLY A 43 5.21 13.74 -9.54
CA GLY A 43 6.14 13.49 -10.64
C GLY A 43 6.84 12.14 -10.62
N PHE A 44 6.39 11.19 -9.81
CA PHE A 44 6.93 9.83 -9.83
C PHE A 44 6.29 8.97 -10.93
N ASP A 45 7.06 8.01 -11.43
CA ASP A 45 6.57 6.95 -12.30
C ASP A 45 6.12 5.76 -11.46
N VAL A 46 4.80 5.63 -11.25
CA VAL A 46 4.24 4.50 -10.51
C VAL A 46 4.10 3.32 -11.45
N LEU A 47 4.98 2.33 -11.29
CA LEU A 47 5.09 1.17 -12.17
C LEU A 47 3.90 0.22 -12.03
N GLY A 48 3.35 0.09 -10.82
CA GLY A 48 2.27 -0.86 -10.59
C GLY A 48 1.83 -1.01 -9.15
N CYS A 49 1.04 -2.06 -8.93
CA CYS A 49 0.47 -2.35 -7.62
C CYS A 49 0.37 -3.85 -7.32
N ASN A 50 0.31 -4.15 -6.02
CA ASN A 50 -0.19 -5.41 -5.47
C ASN A 50 -1.44 -5.13 -4.64
N GLU A 51 -2.50 -5.86 -4.89
CA GLU A 51 -3.79 -5.75 -4.21
C GLU A 51 -4.46 -7.13 -4.15
N ILE A 52 -5.16 -7.41 -3.07
CA ILE A 52 -5.87 -8.68 -2.85
C ILE A 52 -7.33 -8.63 -3.28
N ASP A 53 -7.93 -7.43 -3.27
CA ASP A 53 -9.35 -7.23 -3.59
C ASP A 53 -9.54 -7.08 -5.11
N PRO A 54 -10.25 -8.01 -5.78
CA PRO A 54 -10.44 -7.97 -7.23
C PRO A 54 -11.19 -6.72 -7.70
N LYS A 55 -12.12 -6.18 -6.91
CA LYS A 55 -12.86 -4.96 -7.27
C LYS A 55 -11.96 -3.72 -7.16
N MET A 56 -11.08 -3.70 -6.16
CA MET A 56 -10.15 -2.58 -5.97
C MET A 56 -9.07 -2.56 -7.04
N ILE A 57 -8.49 -3.71 -7.39
CA ILE A 57 -7.47 -3.75 -8.45
C ILE A 57 -8.07 -3.43 -9.83
N GLU A 58 -9.31 -3.82 -10.10
CA GLU A 58 -10.02 -3.44 -11.32
C GLU A 58 -10.17 -1.92 -11.42
N ALA A 59 -10.65 -1.27 -10.35
CA ALA A 59 -10.73 0.18 -10.26
C ALA A 59 -9.37 0.87 -10.39
N TYR A 60 -8.33 0.29 -9.77
CA TYR A 60 -6.96 0.78 -9.88
C TYR A 60 -6.47 0.73 -11.34
N ILE A 61 -6.64 -0.40 -12.02
CA ILE A 61 -6.21 -0.60 -13.41
C ILE A 61 -6.91 0.40 -14.32
N GLU A 62 -8.21 0.58 -14.15
CA GLU A 62 -8.99 1.53 -14.98
C GLU A 62 -8.51 2.97 -14.79
N ASN A 63 -8.24 3.39 -13.56
CA ASN A 63 -7.85 4.75 -13.26
C ASN A 63 -6.37 5.05 -13.54
N HIS A 64 -5.48 4.09 -13.29
CA HIS A 64 -4.04 4.35 -13.31
C HIS A 64 -3.29 3.73 -14.47
N LYS A 65 -3.87 2.71 -15.13
CA LYS A 65 -3.28 1.96 -16.26
C LYS A 65 -1.82 1.57 -15.98
N PRO A 66 -1.61 0.79 -14.90
CA PRO A 66 -0.26 0.44 -14.45
C PRO A 66 0.45 -0.45 -15.45
N LYS A 67 1.78 -0.45 -15.45
CA LYS A 67 2.58 -1.39 -16.22
C LYS A 67 2.48 -2.81 -15.64
N TYR A 68 2.40 -2.89 -14.31
CA TYR A 68 2.31 -4.15 -13.56
C TYR A 68 1.14 -4.12 -12.59
N SER A 69 0.35 -5.19 -12.53
CA SER A 69 -0.73 -5.36 -11.55
C SER A 69 -0.78 -6.80 -11.08
N TYR A 70 -0.73 -7.00 -9.76
CA TYR A 70 -0.73 -8.31 -9.14
C TYR A 70 -1.91 -8.46 -8.20
N LEU A 71 -2.89 -9.29 -8.61
CA LEU A 71 -4.05 -9.63 -7.79
C LEU A 71 -3.71 -10.87 -6.96
N GLU A 72 -3.09 -10.68 -5.84
CA GLU A 72 -2.73 -11.76 -4.93
C GLU A 72 -2.40 -11.24 -3.53
N PRO A 73 -2.46 -12.10 -2.48
CA PRO A 73 -2.00 -11.74 -1.15
C PRO A 73 -0.53 -11.36 -1.13
N ILE A 74 -0.14 -10.40 -0.28
CA ILE A 74 1.27 -9.99 -0.11
C ILE A 74 2.16 -11.17 0.32
N GLN A 75 1.61 -12.15 1.06
CA GLN A 75 2.31 -13.35 1.51
C GLN A 75 2.81 -14.21 0.36
N THR A 76 2.04 -14.29 -0.74
CA THR A 76 2.46 -15.00 -1.97
C THR A 76 3.28 -14.10 -2.85
N PHE A 77 2.91 -12.83 -2.98
CA PHE A 77 3.61 -11.86 -3.81
C PHE A 77 5.09 -11.72 -3.42
N LYS A 78 5.40 -11.63 -2.12
CA LYS A 78 6.80 -11.52 -1.63
C LYS A 78 7.67 -12.73 -1.97
N LEU A 79 7.07 -13.88 -2.29
CA LEU A 79 7.80 -15.11 -2.63
C LEU A 79 8.09 -15.26 -4.12
N ARG A 80 7.56 -14.37 -4.95
CA ARG A 80 7.75 -14.41 -6.41
C ARG A 80 9.22 -14.26 -6.77
N LYS A 81 9.65 -15.06 -7.76
CA LYS A 81 11.01 -14.99 -8.33
C LYS A 81 10.98 -14.59 -9.82
N ASP A 82 9.79 -14.27 -10.33
CA ASP A 82 9.53 -13.89 -11.72
C ASP A 82 9.16 -12.40 -11.86
N LEU A 83 9.50 -11.59 -10.84
CA LEU A 83 9.26 -10.16 -10.88
C LEU A 83 10.21 -9.50 -11.91
N PRO A 84 9.73 -8.50 -12.66
CA PRO A 84 10.56 -7.78 -13.61
C PRO A 84 11.69 -7.00 -12.92
N ASP A 85 12.85 -6.91 -13.54
CA ASP A 85 14.05 -6.22 -13.03
C ASP A 85 13.77 -4.79 -12.55
N GLU A 86 12.77 -4.13 -13.13
CA GLU A 86 12.39 -2.77 -12.74
C GLU A 86 11.90 -2.69 -11.28
N LEU A 87 11.32 -3.75 -10.74
CA LEU A 87 10.86 -3.79 -9.34
C LEU A 87 12.02 -3.97 -8.35
N TYR A 88 13.19 -4.43 -8.80
CA TYR A 88 14.43 -4.46 -8.03
C TYR A 88 15.22 -3.14 -8.11
N ASN A 89 14.68 -2.13 -8.80
CA ASN A 89 15.28 -0.80 -8.97
C ASN A 89 14.29 0.31 -8.61
N LEU A 90 13.56 0.14 -7.51
CA LEU A 90 12.59 1.12 -7.02
C LEU A 90 13.27 2.24 -6.24
N ASP A 91 12.79 3.46 -6.43
CA ASP A 91 13.08 4.56 -5.54
C ASP A 91 12.20 4.48 -4.28
N ILE A 92 10.92 4.11 -4.44
CA ILE A 92 9.98 3.98 -3.33
C ILE A 92 9.19 2.69 -3.44
N LEU A 93 9.14 1.93 -2.34
CA LEU A 93 8.12 0.91 -2.10
C LEU A 93 7.10 1.49 -1.12
N ASP A 94 5.87 1.66 -1.57
CA ASP A 94 4.76 2.21 -0.80
C ASP A 94 3.82 1.09 -0.34
N GLY A 95 3.27 1.20 0.88
CA GLY A 95 2.28 0.25 1.35
C GLY A 95 1.54 0.72 2.60
N SER A 96 0.25 0.37 2.66
CA SER A 96 -0.61 0.64 3.80
C SER A 96 -1.22 -0.66 4.31
N PRO A 97 -0.42 -1.52 4.99
CA PRO A 97 -0.91 -2.78 5.53
C PRO A 97 -2.13 -2.57 6.42
N PRO A 98 -3.23 -3.33 6.25
CA PRO A 98 -4.43 -3.14 7.04
C PRO A 98 -4.18 -3.36 8.54
N CYS A 99 -4.79 -2.51 9.35
CA CYS A 99 -4.58 -2.42 10.79
C CYS A 99 -5.88 -2.62 11.57
N SER A 100 -6.66 -3.63 11.22
CA SER A 100 -7.97 -3.85 11.84
C SER A 100 -7.88 -4.17 13.33
N SER A 101 -6.80 -4.81 13.78
CA SER A 101 -6.57 -5.15 15.19
C SER A 101 -6.16 -3.94 16.04
N PHE A 102 -5.71 -2.85 15.41
CA PHE A 102 -5.22 -1.64 16.08
C PHE A 102 -6.17 -0.44 15.95
N SER A 103 -7.20 -0.54 15.12
CA SER A 103 -8.19 0.53 14.95
C SER A 103 -8.99 0.75 16.24
N MET A 104 -9.19 2.01 16.62
CA MET A 104 -10.02 2.40 17.77
C MET A 104 -11.47 1.91 17.63
N ALA A 105 -11.95 1.62 16.44
CA ALA A 105 -13.29 1.14 16.14
C ALA A 105 -13.44 -0.38 16.22
N GLY A 106 -12.35 -1.15 16.41
CA GLY A 106 -12.35 -2.61 16.44
C GLY A 106 -12.23 -3.21 17.86
N ASN A 107 -12.63 -4.48 18.02
CA ASN A 107 -12.43 -5.27 19.24
C ASN A 107 -10.95 -5.71 19.30
N ARG A 108 -10.12 -4.89 19.94
CA ARG A 108 -8.64 -4.92 19.89
C ARG A 108 -7.97 -6.24 20.32
N GLU A 109 -8.59 -7.05 21.17
CA GLU A 109 -7.90 -8.18 21.82
C GLU A 109 -8.47 -9.56 21.46
N LYS A 110 -9.74 -9.61 21.01
CA LYS A 110 -10.42 -10.89 20.76
C LYS A 110 -10.08 -11.54 19.41
N ASP A 111 -9.54 -10.75 18.47
CA ASP A 111 -9.38 -11.15 17.07
C ASP A 111 -7.93 -11.25 16.61
N TRP A 112 -6.98 -11.12 17.53
CA TRP A 112 -5.54 -11.27 17.23
C TRP A 112 -5.23 -12.68 16.71
N GLY A 113 -4.52 -12.77 15.58
CA GLY A 113 -4.12 -14.03 14.97
C GLY A 113 -5.21 -14.81 14.25
N LYS A 114 -6.44 -14.28 14.14
CA LYS A 114 -7.51 -14.92 13.40
C LYS A 114 -7.49 -14.54 11.92
N GLU A 115 -7.75 -15.52 11.06
CA GLU A 115 -8.01 -15.29 9.65
C GLU A 115 -9.29 -14.46 9.46
N LYS A 116 -9.24 -13.48 8.57
CA LYS A 116 -10.37 -12.59 8.27
C LYS A 116 -10.53 -12.38 6.77
N ILE A 117 -11.78 -12.31 6.36
CA ILE A 117 -12.20 -11.84 5.03
C ILE A 117 -12.84 -10.46 5.24
N PHE A 118 -12.31 -9.43 4.60
CA PHE A 118 -12.86 -8.08 4.71
C PHE A 118 -14.00 -7.82 3.76
N ARG A 119 -13.95 -8.42 2.58
CA ARG A 119 -14.95 -8.25 1.53
C ARG A 119 -15.14 -9.56 0.80
N GLU A 120 -16.32 -9.76 0.27
CA GLU A 120 -16.64 -10.88 -0.60
C GLU A 120 -15.64 -10.94 -1.78
N GLY A 121 -15.06 -12.10 -2.01
CA GLY A 121 -14.08 -12.35 -3.07
C GLY A 121 -12.60 -12.15 -2.67
N GLN A 122 -12.32 -11.68 -1.45
CA GLN A 122 -10.94 -11.64 -0.94
C GLN A 122 -10.52 -13.01 -0.38
N ALA A 123 -9.23 -13.31 -0.49
CA ALA A 123 -8.62 -14.44 0.22
C ALA A 123 -8.57 -14.19 1.74
N GLU A 124 -8.74 -15.25 2.51
CA GLU A 124 -8.54 -15.22 3.97
C GLU A 124 -7.08 -14.88 4.29
N GLN A 125 -6.86 -14.03 5.28
CA GLN A 125 -5.51 -13.65 5.71
C GLN A 125 -5.44 -13.29 7.18
N VAL A 126 -4.28 -13.53 7.78
CA VAL A 126 -3.94 -13.08 9.13
C VAL A 126 -3.38 -11.67 9.03
N LEU A 127 -4.13 -10.68 9.50
CA LEU A 127 -3.79 -9.27 9.31
C LEU A 127 -2.60 -8.80 10.14
N ASP A 128 -2.38 -9.45 11.27
CA ASP A 128 -1.34 -9.05 12.23
C ASP A 128 0.08 -9.28 11.70
N THR A 129 0.23 -10.13 10.67
CA THR A 129 1.54 -10.42 10.03
C THR A 129 1.82 -9.59 8.79
N LEU A 130 0.81 -8.94 8.20
CA LEU A 130 0.93 -8.27 6.90
C LEU A 130 1.99 -7.18 6.85
N PHE A 131 2.24 -6.50 7.97
CA PHE A 131 3.29 -5.50 8.04
C PHE A 131 4.68 -6.14 7.92
N PHE A 132 4.89 -7.31 8.54
CA PHE A 132 6.14 -8.06 8.41
C PHE A 132 6.31 -8.64 7.01
N ASP A 133 5.22 -9.11 6.39
CA ASP A 133 5.23 -9.57 5.00
C ASP A 133 5.65 -8.44 4.05
N PHE A 134 5.20 -7.21 4.31
CA PHE A 134 5.61 -6.02 3.57
C PHE A 134 7.10 -5.67 3.79
N ILE A 135 7.60 -5.79 5.02
CA ILE A 135 9.03 -5.60 5.31
C ILE A 135 9.88 -6.67 4.62
N ASP A 136 9.43 -7.93 4.62
CA ASP A 136 10.15 -8.99 3.92
C ASP A 136 10.22 -8.72 2.41
N LEU A 137 9.14 -8.23 1.81
CA LEU A 137 9.15 -7.79 0.42
C LEU A 137 10.13 -6.62 0.20
N ALA A 138 10.18 -5.67 1.12
CA ALA A 138 11.13 -4.56 1.05
C ALA A 138 12.58 -5.05 1.11
N LYS A 139 12.87 -6.07 1.92
CA LYS A 139 14.19 -6.71 1.98
C LYS A 139 14.55 -7.44 0.68
N GLU A 140 13.58 -8.03 0.00
CA GLU A 140 13.81 -8.70 -1.29
C GLU A 140 14.04 -7.68 -2.42
N LEU A 141 13.21 -6.63 -2.49
CA LEU A 141 13.26 -5.64 -3.58
C LEU A 141 14.32 -4.54 -3.39
N GLN A 142 14.79 -4.33 -2.16
CA GLN A 142 15.82 -3.33 -1.80
C GLN A 142 15.54 -1.91 -2.36
N PRO A 143 14.31 -1.34 -2.17
CA PRO A 143 14.02 0.01 -2.62
C PRO A 143 14.89 1.03 -1.86
N LYS A 144 15.11 2.23 -2.42
CA LYS A 144 15.83 3.30 -1.73
C LYS A 144 15.09 3.82 -0.50
N VAL A 145 13.75 3.83 -0.57
CA VAL A 145 12.87 4.28 0.52
C VAL A 145 11.67 3.35 0.62
N VAL A 146 11.29 3.02 1.85
CA VAL A 146 10.03 2.34 2.17
C VAL A 146 9.11 3.35 2.84
N VAL A 147 7.90 3.50 2.30
CA VAL A 147 6.84 4.31 2.91
C VAL A 147 5.74 3.38 3.40
N ALA A 148 5.53 3.34 4.70
CA ALA A 148 4.49 2.54 5.32
C ALA A 148 3.52 3.46 6.07
N GLU A 149 2.27 3.52 5.62
CA GLU A 149 1.22 4.29 6.25
C GLU A 149 0.40 3.39 7.18
N ASN A 150 0.07 3.88 8.35
CA ASN A 150 -0.83 3.18 9.25
C ASN A 150 -1.51 4.13 10.25
N VAL A 151 -2.50 3.62 11.00
CA VAL A 151 -3.26 4.42 11.96
C VAL A 151 -2.47 4.67 13.26
N SER A 152 -2.69 5.83 13.90
CA SER A 152 -2.05 6.19 15.16
C SER A 152 -2.32 5.20 16.31
N GLY A 153 -3.38 4.39 16.21
CA GLY A 153 -3.69 3.31 17.16
C GLY A 153 -2.59 2.26 17.31
N MET A 154 -1.71 2.09 16.30
CA MET A 154 -0.52 1.23 16.41
C MET A 154 0.47 1.69 17.50
N MET A 155 0.47 2.96 17.83
CA MET A 155 1.37 3.52 18.87
C MET A 155 0.81 3.39 20.29
N MET A 156 -0.34 2.71 20.48
CA MET A 156 -1.07 2.67 21.76
C MET A 156 -1.24 1.22 22.27
N GLY A 157 -1.21 1.07 23.61
CA GLY A 157 -1.47 -0.23 24.26
C GLY A 157 -0.51 -1.34 23.85
N THR A 158 -1.03 -2.55 23.68
CA THR A 158 -0.26 -3.75 23.26
C THR A 158 0.31 -3.62 21.86
N ALA A 159 -0.31 -2.82 21.00
CA ALA A 159 0.19 -2.54 19.64
C ALA A 159 1.58 -1.89 19.65
N LYS A 160 1.95 -1.16 20.71
CA LYS A 160 3.28 -0.54 20.83
C LYS A 160 4.43 -1.56 20.80
N GLU A 161 4.23 -2.75 21.35
CA GLU A 161 5.23 -3.82 21.29
C GLU A 161 5.37 -4.39 19.87
N TYR A 162 4.28 -4.43 19.11
CA TYR A 162 4.32 -4.78 17.68
C TYR A 162 5.14 -3.77 16.89
N VAL A 163 4.91 -2.48 17.09
CA VAL A 163 5.67 -1.41 16.43
C VAL A 163 7.17 -1.49 16.75
N LYS A 164 7.54 -1.80 18.01
CA LYS A 164 8.95 -2.02 18.37
C LYS A 164 9.59 -3.15 17.56
N LYS A 165 8.87 -4.27 17.38
CA LYS A 165 9.36 -5.39 16.56
C LYS A 165 9.54 -4.96 15.10
N VAL A 166 8.61 -4.17 14.56
CA VAL A 166 8.72 -3.61 13.20
C VAL A 166 9.99 -2.77 13.03
N TYR A 167 10.34 -1.94 14.03
CA TYR A 167 11.57 -1.13 13.97
C TYR A 167 12.87 -1.95 14.13
N GLN A 168 12.77 -3.18 14.59
CA GLN A 168 13.92 -4.08 14.77
C GLN A 168 14.11 -5.05 13.60
N SER A 169 13.12 -5.11 12.70
CA SER A 169 13.11 -5.99 11.51
C SER A 169 13.88 -5.39 10.36
#